data_3f960a5ae3714a6d61a91b313afed3ae
#
_entry.id   3f960a5ae3714a6d61a91b313afed3ae
#
_cell.length_a   1.000
_cell.length_b   1.000
_cell.length_c   1.000
_cell.angle_alpha   90.00
_cell.angle_beta   90.00
_cell.angle_gamma   90.00
#
_symmetry.space_group_name_H-M   'P 1'
#
loop_
_entity.id
_entity.type
_entity.pdbx_description
1 polymer ?
#
loop_
_entity_poly.entity_id
_entity_poly.type
_entity_poly.pdbx_seq_one_letter_code
_entity_poly.pdbx_strand_id
1 'polypeptide(L)'
;MARVVVCEFMDERAVAALRAAHEVLYDPALVDDGARLRAEAACCDALVVRNRTQVRGALLGALAPRCKVVGRLGVGLDNIDLEGCRVQGVAVIPATGANALAVAEYVIAAALVLLRGVYGASAALAGGRWPRAALSEGRESAGKVLGVVGFGSIGQTTARLAQALGMQVIAHDALRPAADPAYAAAGVRGCDLDELLAQADAVSLHLPLLETTRGLFDAARLARMKRGAVLINTARGGIVDEQALAAALRSGALAGAALDVFAQEPLPAAAHFQDCPNLILTPHVAGVTREANERVSFLIADRVAQALQAAAAR
;
A
#
# COMPACT_ATOMS: atom_id res chain seq x y z
N MET A 1 -35.07 1.32 5.28
CA MET A 1 -34.07 1.90 4.37
C MET A 1 -33.04 2.61 5.24
N ALA A 2 -31.74 2.25 5.13
CA ALA A 2 -30.68 2.87 5.92
C ALA A 2 -30.09 4.10 5.19
N ARG A 3 -29.51 5.04 5.93
CA ARG A 3 -28.83 6.19 5.37
C ARG A 3 -27.31 5.97 5.30
N VAL A 4 -26.74 6.02 4.11
CA VAL A 4 -25.31 5.83 3.84
C VAL A 4 -24.70 7.16 3.39
N VAL A 5 -23.62 7.59 4.05
CA VAL A 5 -22.85 8.77 3.65
C VAL A 5 -21.53 8.32 3.05
N VAL A 6 -21.24 8.73 1.82
CA VAL A 6 -19.98 8.49 1.10
C VAL A 6 -19.28 9.82 0.91
N CYS A 7 -18.23 10.07 1.67
CA CYS A 7 -17.60 11.40 1.80
C CYS A 7 -16.29 11.57 1.01
N GLU A 8 -15.87 10.55 0.27
CA GLU A 8 -14.73 10.59 -0.63
C GLU A 8 -15.04 9.84 -1.93
N PHE A 9 -14.13 9.90 -2.90
CA PHE A 9 -14.33 9.26 -4.21
C PHE A 9 -14.66 7.77 -4.10
N MET A 10 -15.74 7.37 -4.74
CA MET A 10 -16.21 6.01 -4.96
C MET A 10 -16.71 5.87 -6.40
N ASP A 11 -16.58 4.70 -7.04
CA ASP A 11 -17.11 4.47 -8.38
C ASP A 11 -18.65 4.70 -8.39
N GLU A 12 -19.13 5.51 -9.34
CA GLU A 12 -20.54 5.91 -9.39
C GLU A 12 -21.51 4.73 -9.59
N ARG A 13 -21.06 3.68 -10.25
CA ARG A 13 -21.86 2.45 -10.43
C ARG A 13 -22.03 1.70 -9.10
N ALA A 14 -20.99 1.71 -8.26
CA ALA A 14 -21.07 1.14 -6.92
C ALA A 14 -21.93 2.00 -5.99
N VAL A 15 -21.91 3.33 -6.15
CA VAL A 15 -22.84 4.26 -5.48
C VAL A 15 -24.28 3.99 -5.93
N ALA A 16 -24.50 3.78 -7.23
CA ALA A 16 -25.83 3.44 -7.77
C ALA A 16 -26.35 2.12 -7.22
N ALA A 17 -25.47 1.12 -7.05
CA ALA A 17 -25.82 -0.16 -6.42
C ALA A 17 -26.28 0.02 -4.95
N LEU A 18 -25.60 0.88 -4.18
CA LEU A 18 -26.06 1.23 -2.82
C LEU A 18 -27.38 1.97 -2.83
N ARG A 19 -27.63 2.88 -3.77
CA ARG A 19 -28.89 3.63 -3.91
C ARG A 19 -30.09 2.75 -4.23
N ALA A 20 -29.89 1.59 -4.81
CA ALA A 20 -30.98 0.64 -5.07
C ALA A 20 -31.67 0.12 -3.78
N ALA A 21 -30.96 0.12 -2.63
CA ALA A 21 -31.43 -0.42 -1.37
C ALA A 21 -31.45 0.58 -0.21
N HIS A 22 -30.71 1.71 -0.34
CA HIS A 22 -30.46 2.65 0.74
C HIS A 22 -30.60 4.11 0.27
N GLU A 23 -30.82 5.03 1.22
CA GLU A 23 -30.66 6.46 1.00
C GLU A 23 -29.16 6.79 0.99
N VAL A 24 -28.61 7.29 -0.12
CA VAL A 24 -27.16 7.53 -0.26
C VAL A 24 -26.88 9.01 -0.53
N LEU A 25 -26.22 9.66 0.41
CA LEU A 25 -25.53 10.92 0.20
C LEU A 25 -24.12 10.61 -0.34
N TYR A 26 -23.87 10.95 -1.61
CA TYR A 26 -22.54 10.88 -2.22
C TYR A 26 -22.04 12.28 -2.53
N ASP A 27 -21.02 12.71 -1.81
CA ASP A 27 -20.33 13.99 -2.01
C ASP A 27 -18.83 13.82 -1.73
N PRO A 28 -18.01 13.62 -2.79
CA PRO A 28 -16.58 13.38 -2.63
C PRO A 28 -15.80 14.60 -2.10
N ALA A 29 -16.41 15.80 -2.10
CA ALA A 29 -15.81 17.01 -1.52
C ALA A 29 -16.17 17.19 -0.04
N LEU A 30 -17.06 16.37 0.52
CA LEU A 30 -17.49 16.47 1.91
C LEU A 30 -16.34 16.33 2.91
N VAL A 31 -15.28 15.62 2.53
CA VAL A 31 -14.05 15.50 3.33
C VAL A 31 -13.37 16.86 3.60
N ASP A 32 -13.59 17.87 2.76
CA ASP A 32 -13.01 19.21 2.88
C ASP A 32 -13.86 20.14 3.78
N ASP A 33 -15.11 19.73 4.12
CA ASP A 33 -16.02 20.43 5.05
C ASP A 33 -16.27 19.60 6.31
N GLY A 34 -15.36 19.71 7.26
CA GLY A 34 -15.43 18.93 8.50
C GLY A 34 -16.66 19.22 9.37
N ALA A 35 -17.30 20.40 9.28
CA ALA A 35 -18.50 20.72 10.02
C ALA A 35 -19.72 19.99 9.41
N ARG A 36 -19.86 20.08 8.10
CA ARG A 36 -20.92 19.40 7.35
C ARG A 36 -20.74 17.87 7.42
N LEU A 37 -19.51 17.37 7.30
CA LEU A 37 -19.23 15.94 7.44
C LEU A 37 -19.69 15.40 8.80
N ARG A 38 -19.43 16.11 9.90
CA ARG A 38 -19.90 15.70 11.23
C ARG A 38 -21.43 15.72 11.34
N ALA A 39 -22.08 16.75 10.77
CA ALA A 39 -23.55 16.82 10.79
C ALA A 39 -24.18 15.66 10.01
N GLU A 40 -23.65 15.32 8.84
CA GLU A 40 -24.11 14.18 8.04
C GLU A 40 -23.80 12.84 8.71
N ALA A 41 -22.63 12.71 9.34
CA ALA A 41 -22.23 11.52 10.08
C ALA A 41 -23.13 11.23 11.29
N ALA A 42 -23.62 12.26 11.98
CA ALA A 42 -24.52 12.13 13.12
C ALA A 42 -25.88 11.50 12.75
N CYS A 43 -26.26 11.56 11.49
CA CYS A 43 -27.55 11.06 10.99
C CYS A 43 -27.40 9.78 10.13
N CYS A 44 -26.19 9.24 9.92
CA CYS A 44 -25.99 8.10 9.05
C CYS A 44 -26.04 6.76 9.81
N ASP A 45 -26.44 5.70 9.09
CA ASP A 45 -26.36 4.31 9.54
C ASP A 45 -25.03 3.67 9.09
N ALA A 46 -24.42 4.21 8.01
CA ALA A 46 -23.09 3.83 7.52
C ALA A 46 -22.31 5.04 7.00
N LEU A 47 -21.00 5.10 7.28
CA LEU A 47 -20.08 6.08 6.72
C LEU A 47 -19.07 5.35 5.81
N VAL A 48 -18.90 5.81 4.57
CA VAL A 48 -17.90 5.29 3.65
C VAL A 48 -16.80 6.34 3.44
N VAL A 49 -15.58 5.96 3.77
CA VAL A 49 -14.38 6.84 3.74
C VAL A 49 -13.28 6.25 2.86
N ARG A 50 -12.28 7.07 2.51
CA ARG A 50 -11.07 6.60 1.85
C ARG A 50 -9.84 6.83 2.75
N ASN A 51 -8.88 7.67 2.36
CA ASN A 51 -7.65 7.87 3.12
C ASN A 51 -7.54 9.27 3.76
N ARG A 52 -8.27 10.25 3.28
CA ARG A 52 -8.22 11.63 3.79
C ARG A 52 -9.03 11.80 5.07
N THR A 53 -10.22 11.19 5.13
CA THR A 53 -11.14 11.30 6.25
C THR A 53 -10.58 10.59 7.48
N GLN A 54 -10.36 11.34 8.56
CA GLN A 54 -9.88 10.82 9.85
C GLN A 54 -11.06 10.45 10.73
N VAL A 55 -11.39 9.15 10.82
CA VAL A 55 -12.47 8.63 11.67
C VAL A 55 -11.95 8.47 13.11
N ARG A 56 -11.81 9.59 13.79
CA ARG A 56 -11.34 9.68 15.18
C ARG A 56 -11.85 10.97 15.82
N GLY A 57 -11.67 11.10 17.15
CA GLY A 57 -12.03 12.32 17.87
C GLY A 57 -13.48 12.78 17.62
N ALA A 58 -13.67 14.03 17.19
CA ALA A 58 -14.98 14.62 17.01
C ALA A 58 -15.84 13.95 15.92
N LEU A 59 -15.23 13.44 14.82
CA LEU A 59 -15.99 12.72 13.80
C LEU A 59 -16.47 11.36 14.32
N LEU A 60 -15.62 10.61 15.00
CA LEU A 60 -15.99 9.35 15.62
C LEU A 60 -17.09 9.56 16.67
N GLY A 61 -16.97 10.60 17.51
CA GLY A 61 -18.02 10.96 18.47
C GLY A 61 -19.36 11.29 17.82
N ALA A 62 -19.36 11.88 16.62
CA ALA A 62 -20.57 12.17 15.88
C ALA A 62 -21.27 10.91 15.31
N LEU A 63 -20.55 9.82 15.07
CA LEU A 63 -21.13 8.57 14.55
C LEU A 63 -22.09 7.87 15.53
N ALA A 64 -21.85 8.04 16.85
CA ALA A 64 -22.64 7.39 17.88
C ALA A 64 -23.99 8.13 18.09
N PRO A 65 -25.09 7.42 18.39
CA PRO A 65 -25.23 5.97 18.54
C PRO A 65 -25.76 5.27 17.26
N ARG A 66 -25.98 5.99 16.17
CA ARG A 66 -26.74 5.50 15.02
C ARG A 66 -25.88 4.68 14.05
N CYS A 67 -24.67 5.09 13.75
CA CYS A 67 -23.81 4.44 12.77
C CYS A 67 -23.46 3.00 13.21
N LYS A 68 -23.64 2.05 12.30
CA LYS A 68 -23.35 0.62 12.51
C LYS A 68 -22.06 0.19 11.85
N VAL A 69 -21.65 0.88 10.77
CA VAL A 69 -20.52 0.45 9.97
C VAL A 69 -19.78 1.63 9.33
N VAL A 70 -18.45 1.54 9.35
CA VAL A 70 -17.54 2.38 8.55
C VAL A 70 -16.95 1.51 7.46
N GLY A 71 -17.29 1.78 6.20
CA GLY A 71 -16.66 1.17 5.02
C GLY A 71 -15.40 1.94 4.61
N ARG A 72 -14.25 1.28 4.50
CA ARG A 72 -13.00 1.91 4.06
C ARG A 72 -12.64 1.52 2.63
N LEU A 73 -12.69 2.47 1.70
CA LEU A 73 -12.30 2.31 0.28
C LEU A 73 -10.79 2.14 0.12
N GLY A 74 -10.28 1.03 0.64
CA GLY A 74 -8.88 0.63 0.62
C GLY A 74 -8.53 -0.30 1.78
N VAL A 75 -7.26 -0.66 1.93
CA VAL A 75 -6.80 -1.73 2.83
C VAL A 75 -6.30 -1.20 4.17
N GLY A 76 -5.54 -0.10 4.16
CA GLY A 76 -4.98 0.47 5.39
C GLY A 76 -6.05 1.14 6.25
N LEU A 77 -5.90 1.05 7.55
CA LEU A 77 -6.84 1.57 8.54
C LEU A 77 -6.22 2.67 9.40
N ASP A 78 -5.11 3.24 8.97
CA ASP A 78 -4.32 4.23 9.72
C ASP A 78 -5.10 5.52 10.03
N ASN A 79 -6.12 5.81 9.24
CA ASN A 79 -7.01 6.97 9.41
C ASN A 79 -8.25 6.68 10.28
N ILE A 80 -8.37 5.48 10.86
CA ILE A 80 -9.54 5.06 11.65
C ILE A 80 -9.09 4.65 13.06
N ASP A 81 -9.73 5.20 14.09
CA ASP A 81 -9.59 4.76 15.47
C ASP A 81 -10.40 3.47 15.67
N LEU A 82 -9.72 2.33 15.50
CA LEU A 82 -10.36 1.01 15.57
C LEU A 82 -10.91 0.70 16.96
N GLU A 83 -10.18 1.08 18.01
CA GLU A 83 -10.63 0.83 19.39
C GLU A 83 -11.84 1.71 19.72
N GLY A 84 -11.79 2.99 19.37
CA GLY A 84 -12.94 3.88 19.51
C GLY A 84 -14.18 3.38 18.76
N CYS A 85 -14.01 2.89 17.52
CA CYS A 85 -15.10 2.26 16.76
C CYS A 85 -15.65 1.03 17.49
N ARG A 86 -14.77 0.15 17.98
CA ARG A 86 -15.16 -1.06 18.72
C ARG A 86 -15.96 -0.74 19.98
N VAL A 87 -15.51 0.23 20.75
CA VAL A 87 -16.21 0.69 21.98
C VAL A 87 -17.60 1.23 21.67
N GLN A 88 -17.76 1.93 20.55
CA GLN A 88 -19.05 2.46 20.10
C GLN A 88 -19.93 1.44 19.35
N GLY A 89 -19.47 0.20 19.17
CA GLY A 89 -20.20 -0.83 18.43
C GLY A 89 -20.27 -0.58 16.91
N VAL A 90 -19.34 0.21 16.38
CA VAL A 90 -19.23 0.51 14.94
C VAL A 90 -18.28 -0.50 14.30
N ALA A 91 -18.79 -1.30 13.37
CA ALA A 91 -17.95 -2.23 12.59
C ALA A 91 -17.10 -1.47 11.57
N VAL A 92 -15.83 -1.85 11.41
CA VAL A 92 -14.93 -1.28 10.39
C VAL A 92 -14.64 -2.32 9.32
N ILE A 93 -14.92 -2.00 8.06
CA ILE A 93 -14.79 -2.92 6.92
C ILE A 93 -13.79 -2.37 5.90
N PRO A 94 -12.55 -2.90 5.85
CA PRO A 94 -11.59 -2.56 4.80
C PRO A 94 -11.85 -3.34 3.50
N ALA A 95 -11.35 -2.80 2.38
CA ALA A 95 -11.36 -3.46 1.07
C ALA A 95 -10.17 -4.43 0.91
N THR A 96 -10.00 -5.34 1.87
CA THR A 96 -8.86 -6.28 1.89
C THR A 96 -8.78 -7.10 0.61
N GLY A 97 -7.61 -7.09 -0.03
CA GLY A 97 -7.31 -7.86 -1.26
C GLY A 97 -7.74 -7.19 -2.57
N ALA A 98 -8.66 -6.22 -2.56
CA ALA A 98 -9.23 -5.66 -3.79
C ALA A 98 -8.21 -4.89 -4.66
N ASN A 99 -7.17 -4.32 -4.07
CA ASN A 99 -6.10 -3.61 -4.77
C ASN A 99 -4.79 -4.42 -4.87
N ALA A 100 -4.77 -5.67 -4.41
CA ALA A 100 -3.54 -6.45 -4.31
C ALA A 100 -2.83 -6.60 -5.66
N LEU A 101 -3.58 -6.80 -6.74
CA LEU A 101 -3.02 -6.92 -8.08
C LEU A 101 -2.34 -5.60 -8.53
N ALA A 102 -3.00 -4.46 -8.34
CA ALA A 102 -2.44 -3.16 -8.73
C ALA A 102 -1.11 -2.88 -8.02
N VAL A 103 -1.05 -3.13 -6.70
CA VAL A 103 0.19 -2.96 -5.93
C VAL A 103 1.26 -3.94 -6.41
N ALA A 104 0.91 -5.21 -6.64
CA ALA A 104 1.86 -6.22 -7.10
C ALA A 104 2.43 -5.88 -8.48
N GLU A 105 1.62 -5.40 -9.42
CA GLU A 105 2.06 -4.94 -10.74
C GLU A 105 3.00 -3.73 -10.63
N TYR A 106 2.68 -2.77 -9.76
CA TYR A 106 3.59 -1.65 -9.48
C TYR A 106 4.95 -2.15 -8.97
N VAL A 107 4.96 -3.06 -7.99
CA VAL A 107 6.19 -3.63 -7.42
C VAL A 107 7.02 -4.32 -8.50
N ILE A 108 6.40 -5.14 -9.33
CA ILE A 108 7.10 -5.83 -10.42
C ILE A 108 7.66 -4.85 -11.44
N ALA A 109 6.87 -3.86 -11.85
CA ALA A 109 7.33 -2.81 -12.77
C ALA A 109 8.53 -2.05 -12.19
N ALA A 110 8.45 -1.63 -10.92
CA ALA A 110 9.54 -0.95 -10.21
C ALA A 110 10.80 -1.85 -10.13
N ALA A 111 10.64 -3.13 -9.79
CA ALA A 111 11.77 -4.08 -9.74
C ALA A 111 12.48 -4.19 -11.09
N LEU A 112 11.73 -4.34 -12.19
CA LEU A 112 12.28 -4.43 -13.55
C LEU A 112 13.00 -3.14 -13.95
N VAL A 113 12.41 -1.98 -13.68
CA VAL A 113 13.00 -0.67 -13.96
C VAL A 113 14.30 -0.47 -13.18
N LEU A 114 14.31 -0.76 -11.90
CA LEU A 114 15.45 -0.57 -11.01
C LEU A 114 16.59 -1.55 -11.32
N LEU A 115 16.29 -2.83 -11.57
CA LEU A 115 17.28 -3.83 -11.95
C LEU A 115 17.91 -3.49 -13.30
N ARG A 116 17.14 -2.97 -14.25
CA ARG A 116 17.65 -2.59 -15.57
C ARG A 116 18.42 -1.28 -15.56
N GLY A 117 18.00 -0.29 -14.79
CA GLY A 117 18.72 0.98 -14.57
C GLY A 117 18.85 1.92 -15.77
N VAL A 118 18.10 1.66 -16.87
CA VAL A 118 18.30 2.41 -18.15
C VAL A 118 17.22 3.46 -18.42
N TYR A 119 16.06 3.35 -17.78
CA TYR A 119 14.87 4.14 -18.15
C TYR A 119 14.96 5.63 -17.77
N GLY A 120 15.88 6.00 -16.87
CA GLY A 120 16.18 7.41 -16.52
C GLY A 120 16.95 8.19 -17.60
N ALA A 121 17.36 7.55 -18.70
CA ALA A 121 18.24 8.16 -19.71
C ALA A 121 17.52 9.08 -20.72
N SER A 122 16.19 9.15 -20.73
CA SER A 122 15.41 9.85 -21.77
C SER A 122 15.81 11.32 -21.95
N ALA A 123 15.97 12.07 -20.87
CA ALA A 123 16.39 13.47 -20.91
C ALA A 123 17.81 13.65 -21.47
N ALA A 124 18.72 12.72 -21.15
CA ALA A 124 20.08 12.72 -21.67
C ALA A 124 20.12 12.52 -23.18
N LEU A 125 19.34 11.53 -23.69
CA LEU A 125 19.25 11.25 -25.11
C LEU A 125 18.57 12.41 -25.87
N ALA A 126 17.48 12.94 -25.35
CA ALA A 126 16.81 14.10 -25.95
C ALA A 126 17.74 15.34 -26.02
N GLY A 127 18.66 15.48 -25.07
CA GLY A 127 19.70 16.51 -25.05
C GLY A 127 20.95 16.18 -25.90
N GLY A 128 20.93 15.12 -26.71
CA GLY A 128 22.02 14.73 -27.61
C GLY A 128 23.18 13.97 -26.94
N ARG A 129 23.06 13.57 -25.67
CA ARG A 129 24.05 12.73 -24.99
C ARG A 129 23.78 11.26 -25.28
N TRP A 130 24.82 10.45 -25.42
CA TRP A 130 24.71 9.03 -25.75
C TRP A 130 25.43 8.16 -24.68
N PRO A 131 24.84 7.97 -23.47
CA PRO A 131 25.51 7.31 -22.35
C PRO A 131 25.46 5.77 -22.44
N ARG A 132 25.60 5.17 -23.61
CA ARG A 132 25.45 3.73 -23.85
C ARG A 132 26.33 2.87 -22.94
N ALA A 133 27.61 3.24 -22.79
CA ALA A 133 28.55 2.46 -21.98
C ALA A 133 28.10 2.39 -20.50
N ALA A 134 27.72 3.52 -19.92
CA ALA A 134 27.25 3.59 -18.53
C ALA A 134 25.93 2.84 -18.30
N LEU A 135 25.11 2.65 -19.33
CA LEU A 135 23.82 1.96 -19.26
C LEU A 135 23.89 0.47 -19.65
N SER A 136 25.09 -0.06 -19.92
CA SER A 136 25.26 -1.46 -20.34
C SER A 136 25.36 -2.45 -19.17
N GLU A 137 25.36 -1.97 -17.92
CA GLU A 137 25.50 -2.78 -16.70
C GLU A 137 24.16 -3.25 -16.10
N GLY A 138 23.05 -3.05 -16.83
CA GLY A 138 21.71 -3.45 -16.39
C GLY A 138 21.58 -4.96 -16.22
N ARG A 139 20.77 -5.37 -15.22
CA ARG A 139 20.54 -6.77 -14.88
C ARG A 139 19.21 -7.28 -15.44
N GLU A 140 19.13 -8.56 -15.77
CA GLU A 140 17.89 -9.26 -16.08
C GLU A 140 17.20 -9.69 -14.78
N SER A 141 15.87 -9.84 -14.79
CA SER A 141 15.09 -10.33 -13.64
C SER A 141 15.12 -11.86 -13.52
N ALA A 142 15.22 -12.56 -14.66
CA ALA A 142 15.26 -14.02 -14.68
C ALA A 142 16.44 -14.55 -13.84
N GLY A 143 16.18 -15.53 -12.97
CA GLY A 143 17.15 -16.10 -12.05
C GLY A 143 17.53 -15.22 -10.87
N LYS A 144 17.03 -13.96 -10.76
CA LYS A 144 17.24 -13.11 -9.58
C LYS A 144 16.30 -13.49 -8.45
N VAL A 145 16.70 -13.16 -7.24
CA VAL A 145 15.93 -13.43 -6.02
C VAL A 145 15.10 -12.20 -5.64
N LEU A 146 13.77 -12.36 -5.58
CA LEU A 146 12.88 -11.39 -4.95
C LEU A 146 12.64 -11.80 -3.50
N GLY A 147 12.98 -10.94 -2.56
CA GLY A 147 12.64 -11.02 -1.15
C GLY A 147 11.31 -10.32 -0.87
N VAL A 148 10.33 -11.05 -0.40
CA VAL A 148 9.00 -10.53 -0.04
C VAL A 148 8.90 -10.44 1.48
N VAL A 149 8.81 -9.23 2.02
CA VAL A 149 8.68 -8.98 3.47
C VAL A 149 7.23 -8.65 3.78
N GLY A 150 6.54 -9.60 4.43
CA GLY A 150 5.09 -9.63 4.60
C GLY A 150 4.41 -10.50 3.53
N PHE A 151 3.86 -11.66 3.93
CA PHE A 151 3.30 -12.67 3.01
C PHE A 151 1.77 -12.74 3.08
N GLY A 152 1.14 -11.55 3.13
CA GLY A 152 -0.31 -11.33 2.98
C GLY A 152 -0.77 -11.38 1.51
N SER A 153 -1.97 -10.89 1.22
CA SER A 153 -2.57 -10.91 -0.13
C SER A 153 -1.71 -10.24 -1.20
N ILE A 154 -1.09 -9.10 -0.86
CA ILE A 154 -0.21 -8.35 -1.79
C ILE A 154 1.10 -9.13 -2.00
N GLY A 155 1.76 -9.56 -0.91
CA GLY A 155 3.02 -10.31 -0.99
C GLY A 155 2.88 -11.60 -1.80
N GLN A 156 1.81 -12.36 -1.60
CA GLN A 156 1.51 -13.59 -2.37
C GLN A 156 1.26 -13.28 -3.86
N THR A 157 0.52 -12.21 -4.17
CA THR A 157 0.29 -11.80 -5.56
C THR A 157 1.58 -11.35 -6.23
N THR A 158 2.43 -10.59 -5.52
CA THR A 158 3.75 -10.16 -5.98
C THR A 158 4.66 -11.36 -6.26
N ALA A 159 4.69 -12.33 -5.34
CA ALA A 159 5.46 -13.58 -5.50
C ALA A 159 5.07 -14.32 -6.77
N ARG A 160 3.76 -14.52 -7.00
CA ARG A 160 3.24 -15.18 -8.21
C ARG A 160 3.64 -14.47 -9.49
N LEU A 161 3.58 -13.13 -9.54
CA LEU A 161 3.98 -12.36 -10.72
C LEU A 161 5.50 -12.43 -10.95
N ALA A 162 6.31 -12.36 -9.89
CA ALA A 162 7.75 -12.49 -9.98
C ALA A 162 8.19 -13.86 -10.52
N GLN A 163 7.55 -14.93 -10.06
CA GLN A 163 7.80 -16.30 -10.55
C GLN A 163 7.48 -16.43 -12.05
N ALA A 164 6.42 -15.79 -12.54
CA ALA A 164 6.08 -15.79 -13.96
C ALA A 164 7.16 -15.10 -14.83
N LEU A 165 7.99 -14.22 -14.23
CA LEU A 165 9.15 -13.60 -14.87
C LEU A 165 10.46 -14.39 -14.68
N GLY A 166 10.38 -15.61 -14.15
CA GLY A 166 11.55 -16.46 -13.91
C GLY A 166 12.38 -16.05 -12.68
N MET A 167 11.86 -15.21 -11.78
CA MET A 167 12.53 -14.90 -10.51
C MET A 167 12.36 -16.05 -9.51
N GLN A 168 13.37 -16.24 -8.66
CA GLN A 168 13.22 -17.02 -7.43
C GLN A 168 12.61 -16.13 -6.36
N VAL A 169 11.69 -16.69 -5.54
CA VAL A 169 11.05 -15.90 -4.48
C VAL A 169 11.35 -16.52 -3.12
N ILE A 170 11.82 -15.69 -2.21
CA ILE A 170 11.94 -16.01 -0.78
C ILE A 170 11.07 -15.02 0.00
N ALA A 171 10.50 -15.45 1.12
CA ALA A 171 9.60 -14.61 1.88
C ALA A 171 9.83 -14.72 3.38
N HIS A 172 9.56 -13.61 4.06
CA HIS A 172 9.52 -13.50 5.51
C HIS A 172 8.20 -12.87 5.94
N ASP A 173 7.56 -13.45 6.95
CA ASP A 173 6.41 -12.86 7.62
C ASP A 173 6.52 -13.13 9.13
N ALA A 174 6.45 -12.08 9.94
CA ALA A 174 6.62 -12.19 11.40
C ALA A 174 5.53 -13.05 12.07
N LEU A 175 4.38 -13.22 11.42
CA LEU A 175 3.27 -14.05 11.90
C LEU A 175 3.31 -15.50 11.37
N ARG A 176 4.32 -15.85 10.56
CA ARG A 176 4.47 -17.17 9.93
C ARG A 176 5.89 -17.70 10.16
N PRO A 177 6.06 -18.90 10.74
CA PRO A 177 7.37 -19.54 10.78
C PRO A 177 7.87 -19.84 9.36
N ALA A 178 9.19 -19.88 9.17
CA ALA A 178 9.80 -20.15 7.86
C ALA A 178 9.34 -21.47 7.22
N ALA A 179 8.93 -22.46 8.04
CA ALA A 179 8.40 -23.75 7.58
C ALA A 179 6.87 -23.74 7.35
N ASP A 180 6.19 -22.57 7.40
CA ASP A 180 4.74 -22.52 7.18
C ASP A 180 4.40 -23.08 5.78
N PRO A 181 3.45 -24.03 5.68
CA PRO A 181 3.11 -24.68 4.42
C PRO A 181 2.55 -23.73 3.36
N ALA A 182 2.08 -22.54 3.75
CA ALA A 182 1.61 -21.52 2.81
C ALA A 182 2.72 -21.02 1.86
N TYR A 183 3.99 -21.02 2.32
CA TYR A 183 5.12 -20.69 1.44
C TYR A 183 5.32 -21.76 0.37
N ALA A 184 5.40 -23.02 0.77
CA ALA A 184 5.58 -24.13 -0.16
C ALA A 184 4.41 -24.25 -1.15
N ALA A 185 3.17 -24.05 -0.70
CA ALA A 185 1.98 -24.06 -1.55
C ALA A 185 2.01 -22.94 -2.61
N ALA A 186 2.70 -21.83 -2.33
CA ALA A 186 2.92 -20.74 -3.27
C ALA A 186 4.21 -20.90 -4.12
N GLY A 187 4.95 -21.99 -3.98
CA GLY A 187 6.25 -22.17 -4.63
C GLY A 187 7.33 -21.18 -4.13
N VAL A 188 7.21 -20.72 -2.89
CA VAL A 188 8.09 -19.75 -2.26
C VAL A 188 8.89 -20.44 -1.14
N ARG A 189 10.11 -20.01 -0.91
CA ARG A 189 10.88 -20.47 0.26
C ARG A 189 10.73 -19.47 1.40
N GLY A 190 10.19 -19.92 2.53
CA GLY A 190 10.16 -19.14 3.77
C GLY A 190 11.55 -19.08 4.42
N CYS A 191 11.91 -17.93 5.00
CA CYS A 191 13.17 -17.74 5.71
C CYS A 191 13.06 -16.63 6.76
N ASP A 192 14.09 -16.44 7.57
CA ASP A 192 14.17 -15.28 8.45
C ASP A 192 14.52 -14.00 7.66
N LEU A 193 14.31 -12.83 8.30
CA LEU A 193 14.50 -11.55 7.64
C LEU A 193 15.96 -11.30 7.25
N ASP A 194 16.91 -11.66 8.11
CA ASP A 194 18.33 -11.42 7.86
C ASP A 194 18.85 -12.27 6.70
N GLU A 195 18.40 -13.52 6.63
CA GLU A 195 18.69 -14.42 5.49
C GLU A 195 18.09 -13.84 4.19
N LEU A 196 16.85 -13.37 4.23
CA LEU A 196 16.20 -12.74 3.07
C LEU A 196 17.01 -11.55 2.56
N LEU A 197 17.40 -10.64 3.45
CA LEU A 197 18.14 -9.43 3.09
C LEU A 197 19.50 -9.74 2.46
N ALA A 198 20.20 -10.75 2.97
CA ALA A 198 21.51 -11.16 2.45
C ALA A 198 21.45 -11.79 1.05
N GLN A 199 20.31 -12.42 0.69
CA GLN A 199 20.18 -13.17 -0.57
C GLN A 199 19.43 -12.41 -1.67
N ALA A 200 18.50 -11.52 -1.31
CA ALA A 200 17.60 -10.89 -2.28
C ALA A 200 18.30 -9.86 -3.17
N ASP A 201 18.10 -9.96 -4.48
CA ASP A 201 18.47 -8.94 -5.47
C ASP A 201 17.49 -7.77 -5.50
N ALA A 202 16.23 -8.02 -5.15
CA ALA A 202 15.19 -7.03 -4.94
C ALA A 202 14.41 -7.37 -3.67
N VAL A 203 14.10 -6.38 -2.84
CA VAL A 203 13.31 -6.54 -1.62
C VAL A 203 12.05 -5.70 -1.73
N SER A 204 10.88 -6.30 -1.49
CA SER A 204 9.59 -5.61 -1.49
C SER A 204 8.90 -5.73 -0.14
N LEU A 205 8.38 -4.59 0.36
CA LEU A 205 7.78 -4.48 1.68
C LEU A 205 6.25 -4.48 1.57
N HIS A 206 5.60 -5.34 2.37
CA HIS A 206 4.14 -5.49 2.43
C HIS A 206 3.66 -5.60 3.88
N LEU A 207 4.15 -4.70 4.72
CA LEU A 207 3.92 -4.68 6.16
C LEU A 207 2.98 -3.55 6.57
N PRO A 208 2.16 -3.71 7.62
CA PRO A 208 1.51 -2.58 8.27
C PRO A 208 2.55 -1.75 9.06
N LEU A 209 2.24 -0.47 9.29
CA LEU A 209 3.03 0.36 10.21
C LEU A 209 2.56 0.10 11.64
N LEU A 210 3.40 -0.58 12.41
CA LEU A 210 3.24 -0.88 13.83
C LEU A 210 4.47 -0.35 14.58
N GLU A 211 4.45 -0.34 15.92
CA GLU A 211 5.66 -0.02 16.70
C GLU A 211 6.83 -0.94 16.35
N THR A 212 6.57 -2.22 16.11
CA THR A 212 7.57 -3.23 15.74
C THR A 212 8.09 -3.12 14.31
N THR A 213 7.37 -2.43 13.42
CA THR A 213 7.79 -2.23 12.01
C THR A 213 8.23 -0.80 11.72
N ARG A 214 8.03 0.14 12.64
CA ARG A 214 8.52 1.51 12.54
C ARG A 214 10.05 1.51 12.56
N GLY A 215 10.65 2.15 11.55
CA GLY A 215 12.11 2.18 11.38
C GLY A 215 12.74 0.80 11.20
N LEU A 216 11.95 -0.20 10.79
CA LEU A 216 12.43 -1.58 10.61
C LEU A 216 13.61 -1.65 9.64
N PHE A 217 13.63 -0.81 8.62
CA PHE A 217 14.73 -0.67 7.66
C PHE A 217 15.56 0.57 7.98
N ASP A 218 16.28 0.51 9.09
CA ASP A 218 17.28 1.48 9.51
C ASP A 218 18.61 1.30 8.75
N ALA A 219 19.62 2.15 9.04
CA ALA A 219 20.93 2.08 8.42
C ALA A 219 21.62 0.71 8.60
N ALA A 220 21.49 0.10 9.78
CA ALA A 220 22.10 -1.19 10.07
C ALA A 220 21.47 -2.31 9.24
N ARG A 221 20.14 -2.29 9.11
CA ARG A 221 19.41 -3.30 8.33
C ARG A 221 19.57 -3.09 6.82
N LEU A 222 19.59 -1.85 6.34
CA LEU A 222 19.91 -1.54 4.95
C LEU A 222 21.32 -2.02 4.57
N ALA A 223 22.28 -1.92 5.48
CA ALA A 223 23.65 -2.42 5.28
C ALA A 223 23.74 -3.96 5.20
N ARG A 224 22.75 -4.69 5.71
CA ARG A 224 22.65 -6.17 5.60
C ARG A 224 22.08 -6.64 4.26
N MET A 225 21.48 -5.74 3.50
CA MET A 225 20.99 -6.08 2.16
C MET A 225 22.16 -6.45 1.25
N LYS A 226 21.92 -7.38 0.34
CA LYS A 226 22.88 -7.77 -0.68
C LYS A 226 23.40 -6.53 -1.43
N ARG A 227 24.72 -6.38 -1.53
CA ARG A 227 25.31 -5.24 -2.25
C ARG A 227 24.72 -5.13 -3.66
N GLY A 228 24.26 -3.95 -4.02
CA GLY A 228 23.62 -3.70 -5.31
C GLY A 228 22.18 -4.22 -5.39
N ALA A 229 21.57 -4.62 -4.28
CA ALA A 229 20.12 -4.90 -4.26
C ALA A 229 19.30 -3.63 -4.48
N VAL A 230 18.02 -3.80 -4.80
CA VAL A 230 17.04 -2.72 -4.89
C VAL A 230 15.96 -2.89 -3.82
N LEU A 231 15.45 -1.77 -3.28
CA LEU A 231 14.40 -1.76 -2.26
C LEU A 231 13.12 -1.13 -2.82
N ILE A 232 11.97 -1.75 -2.57
CA ILE A 232 10.66 -1.26 -2.99
C ILE A 232 9.73 -1.18 -1.78
N ASN A 233 9.26 0.02 -1.46
CA ASN A 233 8.29 0.23 -0.38
C ASN A 233 7.00 0.85 -0.92
N THR A 234 5.96 0.02 -1.00
CA THR A 234 4.58 0.39 -1.32
C THR A 234 3.66 0.13 -0.12
N ALA A 235 4.22 -0.12 1.05
CA ALA A 235 3.50 -0.50 2.25
C ALA A 235 3.08 0.72 3.07
N ARG A 236 3.99 1.26 3.87
CA ARG A 236 3.78 2.48 4.69
C ARG A 236 5.06 3.29 4.81
N GLY A 237 4.93 4.61 4.87
CA GLY A 237 5.98 5.50 5.32
C GLY A 237 6.39 5.22 6.76
N GLY A 238 7.61 5.58 7.12
CA GLY A 238 8.16 5.32 8.45
C GLY A 238 8.60 3.88 8.71
N ILE A 239 8.42 2.93 7.77
CA ILE A 239 9.03 1.58 7.85
C ILE A 239 10.51 1.66 7.46
N VAL A 240 10.84 2.49 6.49
CA VAL A 240 12.22 2.72 6.01
C VAL A 240 12.69 4.06 6.54
N ASP A 241 13.92 4.10 7.06
CA ASP A 241 14.64 5.35 7.32
C ASP A 241 15.05 5.97 5.98
N GLU A 242 14.37 7.04 5.60
CA GLU A 242 14.56 7.71 4.31
C GLU A 242 15.95 8.34 4.15
N GLN A 243 16.54 8.82 5.25
CA GLN A 243 17.89 9.40 5.22
C GLN A 243 18.95 8.30 5.08
N ALA A 244 18.81 7.21 5.82
CA ALA A 244 19.69 6.05 5.70
C ALA A 244 19.60 5.41 4.30
N LEU A 245 18.40 5.33 3.73
CA LEU A 245 18.22 4.85 2.36
C LEU A 245 18.92 5.77 1.35
N ALA A 246 18.76 7.08 1.46
CA ALA A 246 19.43 8.04 0.59
C ALA A 246 20.97 7.92 0.67
N ALA A 247 21.52 7.71 1.87
CA ALA A 247 22.95 7.45 2.07
C ALA A 247 23.39 6.13 1.41
N ALA A 248 22.61 5.06 1.55
CA ALA A 248 22.90 3.76 0.93
C ALA A 248 22.88 3.83 -0.61
N LEU A 249 21.98 4.62 -1.20
CA LEU A 249 21.92 4.85 -2.65
C LEU A 249 23.15 5.64 -3.13
N ARG A 250 23.51 6.74 -2.47
CA ARG A 250 24.67 7.56 -2.85
C ARG A 250 26.00 6.81 -2.73
N SER A 251 26.13 5.95 -1.73
CA SER A 251 27.32 5.13 -1.54
C SER A 251 27.41 3.95 -2.52
N GLY A 252 26.33 3.64 -3.27
CA GLY A 252 26.23 2.46 -4.12
C GLY A 252 26.14 1.14 -3.35
N ALA A 253 25.84 1.17 -2.05
CA ALA A 253 25.51 -0.03 -1.30
C ALA A 253 24.22 -0.67 -1.84
N LEU A 254 23.21 0.14 -2.14
CA LEU A 254 22.02 -0.25 -2.89
C LEU A 254 22.06 0.31 -4.31
N ALA A 255 21.58 -0.46 -5.28
CA ALA A 255 21.58 -0.07 -6.69
C ALA A 255 20.37 0.79 -7.07
N GLY A 256 19.33 0.86 -6.24
CA GLY A 256 18.16 1.68 -6.48
C GLY A 256 17.07 1.47 -5.45
N ALA A 257 16.06 2.34 -5.47
CA ALA A 257 14.87 2.19 -4.65
C ALA A 257 13.62 2.76 -5.33
N ALA A 258 12.45 2.23 -4.94
CA ALA A 258 11.14 2.80 -5.27
C ALA A 258 10.36 3.01 -3.97
N LEU A 259 9.93 4.23 -3.72
CA LEU A 259 9.09 4.60 -2.59
C LEU A 259 7.77 5.19 -3.11
N ASP A 260 6.66 4.57 -2.74
CA ASP A 260 5.32 5.09 -3.01
C ASP A 260 4.71 5.72 -1.75
N VAL A 261 5.37 5.58 -0.60
CA VAL A 261 4.91 5.99 0.72
C VAL A 261 6.03 6.65 1.52
N PHE A 262 5.67 7.65 2.35
CA PHE A 262 6.63 8.50 3.05
C PHE A 262 6.27 8.70 4.51
N ALA A 263 7.27 8.98 5.35
CA ALA A 263 7.08 9.24 6.78
C ALA A 263 6.13 10.43 7.01
N GLN A 264 6.13 11.40 6.10
CA GLN A 264 5.17 12.50 6.05
C GLN A 264 4.52 12.56 4.67
N GLU A 265 3.19 12.51 4.63
CA GLU A 265 2.40 12.64 3.40
C GLU A 265 1.38 13.78 3.53
N PRO A 266 1.27 14.70 2.55
CA PRO A 266 2.10 14.81 1.34
C PRO A 266 3.58 15.01 1.63
N LEU A 267 4.46 14.41 0.80
CA LEU A 267 5.90 14.55 0.94
C LEU A 267 6.30 16.04 0.79
N PRO A 268 6.89 16.67 1.80
CA PRO A 268 7.44 18.00 1.66
C PRO A 268 8.71 17.98 0.79
N ALA A 269 9.30 19.15 0.51
CA ALA A 269 10.58 19.20 -0.21
C ALA A 269 11.63 18.34 0.53
N ALA A 270 12.01 17.23 -0.08
CA ALA A 270 12.85 16.20 0.53
C ALA A 270 14.28 16.28 -0.03
N ALA A 271 15.08 17.21 0.50
CA ALA A 271 16.45 17.45 0.04
C ALA A 271 17.34 16.19 0.13
N HIS A 272 17.06 15.29 1.05
CA HIS A 272 17.80 14.03 1.20
C HIS A 272 17.61 13.08 0.00
N PHE A 273 16.57 13.22 -0.79
CA PHE A 273 16.37 12.43 -2.01
C PHE A 273 16.93 13.07 -3.28
N GLN A 274 17.33 14.35 -3.20
CA GLN A 274 17.95 15.03 -4.35
C GLN A 274 19.23 14.29 -4.76
N ASP A 275 19.41 14.14 -6.06
CA ASP A 275 20.57 13.48 -6.67
C ASP A 275 20.82 12.02 -6.24
N CYS A 276 19.83 11.36 -5.62
CA CYS A 276 19.92 9.93 -5.38
C CYS A 276 19.84 9.16 -6.70
N PRO A 277 20.81 8.29 -7.01
CA PRO A 277 20.82 7.53 -8.25
C PRO A 277 19.71 6.47 -8.24
N ASN A 278 19.09 6.22 -9.41
CA ASN A 278 18.12 5.14 -9.64
C ASN A 278 17.00 5.09 -8.57
N LEU A 279 16.43 6.27 -8.25
CA LEU A 279 15.36 6.44 -7.28
C LEU A 279 14.04 6.78 -7.98
N ILE A 280 12.98 6.05 -7.64
CA ILE A 280 11.60 6.26 -8.09
C ILE A 280 10.79 6.72 -6.88
N LEU A 281 10.13 7.89 -6.98
CA LEU A 281 9.20 8.39 -5.97
C LEU A 281 7.82 8.57 -6.61
N THR A 282 6.76 8.05 -5.96
CA THR A 282 5.37 8.21 -6.41
C THR A 282 4.45 8.55 -5.23
N PRO A 283 3.35 9.30 -5.45
CA PRO A 283 2.58 9.92 -4.38
C PRO A 283 1.46 9.00 -3.85
N HIS A 284 1.82 7.84 -3.30
CA HIS A 284 0.93 6.85 -2.66
C HIS A 284 -0.17 6.35 -3.61
N VAL A 285 0.23 5.92 -4.79
CA VAL A 285 -0.67 5.51 -5.89
C VAL A 285 -0.50 4.06 -6.36
N ALA A 286 0.42 3.29 -5.78
CA ALA A 286 0.68 1.90 -6.19
C ALA A 286 -0.59 1.03 -6.20
N GLY A 287 -1.52 1.27 -5.28
CA GLY A 287 -2.81 0.58 -5.23
C GLY A 287 -3.96 1.27 -5.97
N VAL A 288 -3.69 2.33 -6.75
CA VAL A 288 -4.71 3.19 -7.34
C VAL A 288 -4.67 3.07 -8.87
N THR A 289 -5.52 2.17 -9.41
CA THR A 289 -5.81 2.06 -10.84
C THR A 289 -7.32 2.18 -11.05
N ARG A 290 -7.76 2.33 -12.30
CA ARG A 290 -9.20 2.35 -12.64
C ARG A 290 -9.88 1.06 -12.16
N GLU A 291 -9.28 -0.07 -12.47
CA GLU A 291 -9.79 -1.40 -12.15
C GLU A 291 -9.75 -1.68 -10.63
N ALA A 292 -8.70 -1.24 -9.93
CA ALA A 292 -8.61 -1.36 -8.47
C ALA A 292 -9.67 -0.48 -7.78
N ASN A 293 -9.88 0.75 -8.25
CA ASN A 293 -10.92 1.64 -7.73
C ASN A 293 -12.32 1.03 -7.89
N GLU A 294 -12.60 0.43 -9.06
CA GLU A 294 -13.84 -0.29 -9.30
C GLU A 294 -14.01 -1.46 -8.32
N ARG A 295 -13.04 -2.37 -8.25
CA ARG A 295 -13.10 -3.52 -7.34
C ARG A 295 -13.27 -3.13 -5.88
N VAL A 296 -12.52 -2.12 -5.42
CA VAL A 296 -12.60 -1.57 -4.06
C VAL A 296 -13.99 -1.01 -3.79
N SER A 297 -14.55 -0.25 -4.72
CA SER A 297 -15.85 0.41 -4.57
C SER A 297 -16.98 -0.62 -4.48
N PHE A 298 -17.01 -1.59 -5.39
CA PHE A 298 -18.04 -2.65 -5.36
C PHE A 298 -17.92 -3.53 -4.12
N LEU A 299 -16.70 -3.93 -3.72
CA LEU A 299 -16.51 -4.73 -2.52
C LEU A 299 -17.03 -4.02 -1.26
N ILE A 300 -16.77 -2.72 -1.14
CA ILE A 300 -17.23 -1.94 0.02
C ILE A 300 -18.75 -1.71 -0.05
N ALA A 301 -19.31 -1.43 -1.24
CA ALA A 301 -20.75 -1.33 -1.41
C ALA A 301 -21.48 -2.59 -0.92
N ASP A 302 -21.04 -3.76 -1.39
CA ASP A 302 -21.64 -5.04 -1.02
C ASP A 302 -21.50 -5.32 0.47
N ARG A 303 -20.32 -5.12 1.04
CA ARG A 303 -20.08 -5.42 2.46
C ARG A 303 -20.78 -4.47 3.40
N VAL A 304 -20.88 -3.19 3.06
CA VAL A 304 -21.66 -2.20 3.83
C VAL A 304 -23.15 -2.56 3.79
N ALA A 305 -23.70 -2.90 2.61
CA ALA A 305 -25.09 -3.33 2.48
C ALA A 305 -25.39 -4.58 3.31
N GLN A 306 -24.51 -5.59 3.26
CA GLN A 306 -24.63 -6.81 4.09
C GLN A 306 -24.59 -6.50 5.60
N ALA A 307 -23.69 -5.63 6.03
CA ALA A 307 -23.60 -5.24 7.44
C ALA A 307 -24.85 -4.50 7.93
N LEU A 308 -25.42 -3.61 7.10
CA LEU A 308 -26.67 -2.91 7.42
C LEU A 308 -27.86 -3.85 7.49
N GLN A 309 -27.96 -4.85 6.60
CA GLN A 309 -29.00 -5.88 6.64
C GLN A 309 -28.88 -6.72 7.91
N ALA A 310 -27.68 -7.16 8.28
CA ALA A 310 -27.44 -7.92 9.50
C ALA A 310 -27.77 -7.11 10.77
N ALA A 311 -27.53 -5.79 10.76
CA ALA A 311 -27.88 -4.91 11.89
C ALA A 311 -29.38 -4.67 12.01
N ALA A 312 -30.14 -4.67 10.91
CA ALA A 312 -31.59 -4.52 10.89
C ALA A 312 -32.37 -5.80 11.32
N ALA A 313 -31.71 -6.96 11.24
CA ALA A 313 -32.28 -8.25 11.63
C ALA A 313 -32.09 -8.59 13.14
N ARG A 314 -31.36 -7.75 13.87
CA ARG A 314 -31.16 -7.84 15.34
C ARG A 314 -32.08 -6.91 16.08
#